data_9ac8b03f122a7abb375a87984b51eb27
#
_entry.id   9ac8b03f122a7abb375a87984b51eb27
#
_cell.length_a   1.000
_cell.length_b   1.000
_cell.length_c   1.000
_cell.angle_alpha   90.00
_cell.angle_beta   90.00
_cell.angle_gamma   90.00
#
_symmetry.space_group_name_H-M   'P 1'
#
loop_
_entity.id
_entity.type
_entity.pdbx_description
1 polymer ?
#
loop_
_entity_poly.entity_id
_entity_poly.type
_entity_poly.pdbx_seq_one_letter_code
_entity_poly.pdbx_strand_id
1 'polypeptide(L)'
;LSAYSLVLAPGLMRLRNELRGAIARFEGHVLYGPRAGSKTADFAIPANLPPDLPGITQRVARVESLRPGAERPLKTGAFLRWFEHLDGAGDVHLHMADGQPALVGQGKSRYLAGWPDRVALDSILRGLCAEAQIDTVEMPEGVRIRDTAQHRFMFNYNATPVQAFGQNLPAGGVNWVPIPH
;
A
#
# COMPACT_ATOMS: atom_id res chain seq x y z
N LEU A 1 5.99 12.49 11.07
CA LEU A 1 6.05 11.80 9.77
C LEU A 1 7.29 12.20 8.94
N SER A 2 7.90 13.33 9.23
CA SER A 2 9.03 13.92 8.45
C SER A 2 10.25 13.02 8.22
N ALA A 3 10.41 11.94 9.00
CA ALA A 3 11.49 10.97 8.81
C ALA A 3 11.22 9.93 7.69
N TYR A 4 10.08 9.99 7.03
CA TYR A 4 9.66 9.02 6.02
C TYR A 4 9.43 9.70 4.67
N SER A 5 9.72 8.99 3.56
CA SER A 5 9.39 9.42 2.20
C SER A 5 8.04 8.88 1.72
N LEU A 6 7.59 7.75 2.30
CA LEU A 6 6.32 7.09 1.97
C LEU A 6 5.65 6.58 3.25
N VAL A 7 4.36 6.83 3.38
CA VAL A 7 3.51 6.29 4.44
C VAL A 7 2.40 5.45 3.83
N LEU A 8 2.26 4.22 4.29
CA LEU A 8 1.16 3.32 3.92
C LEU A 8 0.14 3.29 5.05
N ALA A 9 -1.11 3.59 4.73
CA ALA A 9 -2.23 3.65 5.67
C ALA A 9 -3.37 2.69 5.26
N PRO A 10 -3.12 1.37 5.18
CA PRO A 10 -4.12 0.40 4.79
C PRO A 10 -5.21 0.29 5.87
N GLY A 11 -6.47 0.47 5.48
CA GLY A 11 -7.60 0.30 6.40
C GLY A 11 -7.61 1.25 7.60
N LEU A 12 -7.08 2.45 7.47
CA LEU A 12 -7.13 3.51 8.48
C LEU A 12 -8.57 4.05 8.60
N MET A 13 -9.47 3.26 9.15
CA MET A 13 -10.91 3.59 9.18
C MET A 13 -11.22 4.89 9.89
N ARG A 14 -10.49 5.22 10.96
CA ARG A 14 -10.67 6.46 11.74
C ARG A 14 -9.44 7.34 11.63
N LEU A 15 -9.60 8.53 11.06
CA LEU A 15 -8.54 9.53 11.01
C LEU A 15 -8.76 10.60 12.09
N ARG A 16 -7.91 10.62 13.11
CA ARG A 16 -7.94 11.66 14.14
C ARG A 16 -7.44 12.99 13.60
N ASN A 17 -7.91 14.10 14.16
CA ASN A 17 -7.56 15.44 13.68
C ASN A 17 -6.06 15.72 13.72
N GLU A 18 -5.35 15.25 14.74
CA GLU A 18 -3.90 15.41 14.88
C GLU A 18 -3.17 14.70 13.73
N LEU A 19 -3.58 13.46 13.42
CA LEU A 19 -2.99 12.69 12.32
C LEU A 19 -3.36 13.29 10.96
N ARG A 20 -4.61 13.75 10.78
CA ARG A 20 -5.04 14.49 9.58
C ARG A 20 -4.17 15.72 9.35
N GLY A 21 -3.96 16.53 10.39
CA GLY A 21 -3.09 17.70 10.31
C GLY A 21 -1.63 17.35 10.06
N ALA A 22 -1.13 16.23 10.62
CA ALA A 22 0.21 15.74 10.35
C ALA A 22 0.39 15.26 8.91
N ILE A 23 -0.59 14.56 8.35
CA ILE A 23 -0.57 14.10 6.95
C ILE A 23 -0.72 15.30 6.00
N ALA A 24 -1.57 16.28 6.30
CA ALA A 24 -1.73 17.46 5.46
C ALA A 24 -0.44 18.30 5.33
N ARG A 25 0.46 18.23 6.31
CA ARG A 25 1.77 18.89 6.30
C ARG A 25 2.91 17.96 5.87
N PHE A 26 2.60 16.70 5.58
CA PHE A 26 3.62 15.74 5.21
C PHE A 26 4.04 15.93 3.76
N GLU A 27 5.33 16.10 3.52
CA GLU A 27 5.90 16.34 2.20
C GLU A 27 6.19 15.06 1.40
N GLY A 28 6.11 13.89 2.04
CA GLY A 28 6.27 12.59 1.40
C GLY A 28 4.98 12.06 0.77
N HIS A 29 5.05 10.85 0.26
CA HIS A 29 3.90 10.17 -0.35
C HIS A 29 3.04 9.46 0.68
N VAL A 30 1.71 9.46 0.48
CA VAL A 30 0.76 8.74 1.32
C VAL A 30 -0.11 7.84 0.44
N LEU A 31 -0.17 6.56 0.77
CA LEU A 31 -1.16 5.63 0.22
C LEU A 31 -2.20 5.30 1.27
N TYR A 32 -3.43 5.76 1.05
CA TYR A 32 -4.58 5.29 1.78
C TYR A 32 -5.10 3.99 1.15
N GLY A 33 -5.40 3.00 1.96
CA GLY A 33 -6.09 1.80 1.51
C GLY A 33 -7.61 1.99 1.51
N PRO A 34 -8.36 1.02 0.99
CA PRO A 34 -9.81 1.04 1.03
C PRO A 34 -10.31 1.13 2.48
N ARG A 35 -11.48 1.75 2.65
CA ARG A 35 -12.11 2.04 3.94
C ARG A 35 -11.36 3.07 4.81
N ALA A 36 -10.30 3.71 4.33
CA ALA A 36 -9.68 4.80 5.06
C ALA A 36 -10.68 5.95 5.27
N GLY A 37 -10.75 6.48 6.49
CA GLY A 37 -11.71 7.53 6.84
C GLY A 37 -13.18 7.08 6.87
N SER A 38 -13.49 5.80 6.82
CA SER A 38 -14.88 5.27 6.77
C SER A 38 -15.62 5.32 8.11
N LYS A 39 -15.00 5.81 9.18
CA LYS A 39 -15.59 5.89 10.52
C LYS A 39 -15.36 7.24 11.16
N THR A 40 -16.41 7.75 11.81
CA THR A 40 -16.34 8.91 12.70
C THR A 40 -15.63 8.59 14.01
N ALA A 41 -15.52 9.58 14.89
CA ALA A 41 -14.99 9.38 16.26
C ALA A 41 -15.78 8.33 17.05
N ASP A 42 -17.08 8.27 16.83
CA ASP A 42 -18.01 7.34 17.51
C ASP A 42 -18.23 6.05 16.73
N PHE A 43 -17.36 5.76 15.77
CA PHE A 43 -17.44 4.60 14.86
C PHE A 43 -18.72 4.53 14.00
N ALA A 44 -19.48 5.61 13.89
CA ALA A 44 -20.55 5.72 12.90
C ALA A 44 -19.98 5.86 11.48
N ILE A 45 -20.81 5.58 10.48
CA ILE A 45 -20.46 5.83 9.07
C ILE A 45 -20.72 7.31 8.78
N PRO A 46 -19.72 8.09 8.29
CA PRO A 46 -19.94 9.47 7.93
C PRO A 46 -20.84 9.59 6.68
N ALA A 47 -21.49 10.73 6.53
CA ALA A 47 -22.37 11.00 5.38
C ALA A 47 -21.62 10.98 4.03
N ASN A 48 -20.34 11.37 4.04
CA ASN A 48 -19.48 11.34 2.85
C ASN A 48 -18.29 10.39 3.08
N LEU A 49 -17.98 9.56 2.10
CA LEU A 49 -16.84 8.64 2.09
C LEU A 49 -15.96 8.89 0.86
N PRO A 50 -14.61 8.87 1.02
CA PRO A 50 -13.87 9.05 2.25
C PRO A 50 -14.07 10.46 2.81
N PRO A 51 -14.22 10.65 4.13
CA PRO A 51 -14.35 11.97 4.70
C PRO A 51 -12.99 12.65 4.75
N ASP A 52 -12.86 13.77 4.04
CA ASP A 52 -11.74 14.72 4.17
C ASP A 52 -10.36 14.11 4.37
N LEU A 53 -9.99 13.13 3.56
CA LEU A 53 -8.61 12.63 3.52
C LEU A 53 -7.73 13.65 2.78
N PRO A 54 -6.61 14.11 3.37
CA PRO A 54 -5.72 15.05 2.70
C PRO A 54 -5.29 14.56 1.31
N GLY A 55 -5.53 15.40 0.28
CA GLY A 55 -5.19 15.09 -1.10
C GLY A 55 -6.15 14.12 -1.82
N ILE A 56 -7.31 13.81 -1.24
CA ILE A 56 -8.35 12.98 -1.89
C ILE A 56 -9.62 13.80 -2.05
N THR A 57 -10.06 13.96 -3.28
CA THR A 57 -11.28 14.73 -3.65
C THR A 57 -12.44 13.83 -4.07
N GLN A 58 -12.15 12.60 -4.48
CA GLN A 58 -13.15 11.61 -4.84
C GLN A 58 -13.96 11.15 -3.62
N ARG A 59 -15.16 10.66 -3.87
CA ARG A 59 -16.07 10.09 -2.86
C ARG A 59 -16.34 8.63 -3.17
N VAL A 60 -16.60 7.84 -2.15
CA VAL A 60 -17.08 6.46 -2.30
C VAL A 60 -18.60 6.50 -2.50
N ALA A 61 -19.04 6.26 -3.71
CA ALA A 61 -20.47 6.24 -4.07
C ALA A 61 -21.14 4.92 -3.69
N ARG A 62 -20.42 3.81 -3.85
CA ARG A 62 -20.91 2.46 -3.56
C ARG A 62 -19.75 1.54 -3.18
N VAL A 63 -20.05 0.55 -2.37
CA VAL A 63 -19.11 -0.51 -1.99
C VAL A 63 -19.60 -1.89 -2.45
N GLU A 64 -18.67 -2.76 -2.78
CA GLU A 64 -18.94 -4.15 -3.11
C GLU A 64 -18.09 -5.09 -2.26
N SER A 65 -18.74 -6.11 -1.69
CA SER A 65 -18.04 -7.30 -1.18
C SER A 65 -17.91 -8.29 -2.32
N LEU A 66 -16.69 -8.57 -2.74
CA LEU A 66 -16.40 -9.48 -3.83
C LEU A 66 -16.32 -10.92 -3.30
N ARG A 67 -17.07 -11.83 -3.92
CA ARG A 67 -16.99 -13.28 -3.66
C ARG A 67 -15.79 -13.87 -4.41
N PRO A 68 -15.26 -15.02 -4.00
CA PRO A 68 -14.29 -15.77 -4.81
C PRO A 68 -14.85 -16.00 -6.24
N GLY A 69 -14.03 -15.72 -7.26
CA GLY A 69 -14.44 -15.78 -8.66
C GLY A 69 -15.11 -14.49 -9.20
N ALA A 70 -15.29 -13.45 -8.36
CA ALA A 70 -15.84 -12.15 -8.75
C ALA A 70 -14.81 -11.02 -8.56
N GLU A 71 -13.54 -11.36 -8.75
CA GLU A 71 -12.44 -10.39 -8.67
C GLU A 71 -12.62 -9.28 -9.72
N ARG A 72 -12.16 -8.08 -9.38
CA ARG A 72 -12.17 -6.93 -10.29
C ARG A 72 -10.81 -6.78 -10.95
N PRO A 73 -10.66 -7.09 -12.25
CA PRO A 73 -9.37 -7.05 -12.94
C PRO A 73 -8.81 -5.64 -13.03
N LEU A 74 -7.50 -5.52 -12.77
CA LEU A 74 -6.66 -4.39 -13.10
C LEU A 74 -5.85 -4.70 -14.35
N LYS A 75 -5.06 -3.75 -14.85
CA LYS A 75 -4.07 -4.02 -15.91
C LYS A 75 -3.06 -5.09 -15.46
N THR A 76 -2.74 -5.11 -14.16
CA THR A 76 -1.81 -6.06 -13.54
C THR A 76 -2.43 -6.51 -12.22
N GLY A 77 -2.81 -7.79 -12.11
CA GLY A 77 -3.52 -8.34 -10.95
C GLY A 77 -4.99 -7.93 -10.86
N ALA A 78 -5.57 -8.01 -9.68
CA ALA A 78 -6.98 -7.73 -9.45
C ALA A 78 -7.27 -7.22 -8.02
N PHE A 79 -8.44 -6.62 -7.82
CA PHE A 79 -9.01 -6.42 -6.50
C PHE A 79 -9.79 -7.66 -6.06
N LEU A 80 -9.56 -8.04 -4.80
CA LEU A 80 -10.18 -9.18 -4.13
C LEU A 80 -11.07 -8.71 -2.99
N ARG A 81 -12.16 -9.42 -2.70
CA ARG A 81 -13.00 -9.28 -1.50
C ARG A 81 -13.71 -7.96 -1.31
N TRP A 82 -13.12 -6.81 -1.68
CA TRP A 82 -13.67 -5.48 -1.44
C TRP A 82 -13.28 -4.52 -2.54
N PHE A 83 -14.27 -3.77 -3.04
CA PHE A 83 -14.08 -2.72 -4.02
C PHE A 83 -15.01 -1.53 -3.71
N GLU A 84 -14.53 -0.33 -3.95
CA GLU A 84 -15.23 0.93 -3.76
C GLU A 84 -15.34 1.68 -5.08
N HIS A 85 -16.59 1.93 -5.52
CA HIS A 85 -16.85 2.77 -6.68
C HIS A 85 -16.62 4.23 -6.30
N LEU A 86 -15.73 4.88 -7.00
CA LEU A 86 -15.34 6.26 -6.72
C LEU A 86 -15.99 7.21 -7.70
N ASP A 87 -16.59 8.28 -7.17
CA ASP A 87 -17.14 9.40 -7.94
C ASP A 87 -16.39 10.69 -7.64
N GLY A 88 -16.49 11.67 -8.55
CA GLY A 88 -15.92 12.99 -8.41
C GLY A 88 -14.74 13.26 -9.32
N ALA A 89 -14.40 14.53 -9.43
CA ALA A 89 -13.24 14.99 -10.20
C ALA A 89 -11.94 14.80 -9.43
N GLY A 90 -10.85 14.54 -10.15
CA GLY A 90 -9.51 14.44 -9.61
C GLY A 90 -8.65 13.49 -10.45
N ASP A 91 -7.37 13.41 -10.11
CA ASP A 91 -6.42 12.63 -10.89
C ASP A 91 -6.65 11.12 -10.66
N VAL A 92 -6.63 10.38 -11.77
CA VAL A 92 -6.69 8.91 -11.77
C VAL A 92 -5.33 8.37 -12.20
N HIS A 93 -4.66 7.67 -11.30
CA HIS A 93 -3.31 7.11 -11.53
C HIS A 93 -3.35 5.68 -12.02
N LEU A 94 -4.42 4.94 -11.74
CA LEU A 94 -4.65 3.60 -12.23
C LEU A 94 -6.14 3.39 -12.51
N HIS A 95 -6.44 2.78 -13.64
CA HIS A 95 -7.78 2.33 -13.99
C HIS A 95 -7.90 0.81 -13.87
N MET A 96 -9.10 0.37 -13.61
CA MET A 96 -9.50 -1.02 -13.77
C MET A 96 -9.62 -1.40 -15.24
N ALA A 97 -9.74 -2.67 -15.55
CA ALA A 97 -9.90 -3.15 -16.92
C ALA A 97 -11.18 -2.63 -17.60
N ASP A 98 -12.22 -2.31 -16.81
CA ASP A 98 -13.49 -1.72 -17.26
C ASP A 98 -13.49 -0.19 -17.32
N GLY A 99 -12.34 0.45 -17.06
CA GLY A 99 -12.16 1.90 -17.10
C GLY A 99 -12.51 2.63 -15.79
N GLN A 100 -13.03 1.96 -14.77
CA GLN A 100 -13.31 2.61 -13.49
C GLN A 100 -12.03 3.01 -12.75
N PRO A 101 -12.05 4.07 -11.94
CA PRO A 101 -10.90 4.47 -11.14
C PRO A 101 -10.50 3.40 -10.11
N ALA A 102 -9.22 3.08 -10.04
CA ALA A 102 -8.65 2.10 -9.10
C ALA A 102 -7.68 2.72 -8.10
N LEU A 103 -6.88 3.70 -8.55
CA LEU A 103 -5.97 4.48 -7.72
C LEU A 103 -6.15 5.95 -8.08
N VAL A 104 -6.54 6.76 -7.11
CA VAL A 104 -6.86 8.17 -7.31
C VAL A 104 -6.12 9.05 -6.31
N GLY A 105 -6.06 10.37 -6.55
CA GLY A 105 -5.54 11.32 -5.58
C GLY A 105 -4.82 12.49 -6.22
N GLN A 106 -4.46 13.49 -5.42
CA GLN A 106 -3.77 14.71 -5.84
C GLN A 106 -2.38 14.81 -5.23
N GLY A 107 -1.46 15.41 -5.97
CA GLY A 107 -0.08 15.60 -5.51
C GLY A 107 0.57 14.26 -5.14
N LYS A 108 0.99 14.13 -3.89
CA LYS A 108 1.64 12.93 -3.35
C LYS A 108 0.70 12.00 -2.57
N SER A 109 -0.60 12.30 -2.52
CA SER A 109 -1.60 11.44 -1.88
C SER A 109 -2.25 10.50 -2.89
N ARG A 110 -2.46 9.26 -2.48
CA ARG A 110 -3.10 8.20 -3.27
C ARG A 110 -4.14 7.48 -2.42
N TYR A 111 -5.26 7.14 -3.02
CA TYR A 111 -6.32 6.32 -2.43
C TYR A 111 -6.58 5.11 -3.31
N LEU A 112 -6.46 3.93 -2.73
CA LEU A 112 -6.68 2.65 -3.41
C LEU A 112 -8.12 2.19 -3.19
N ALA A 113 -8.86 1.99 -4.27
CA ALA A 113 -10.30 1.71 -4.24
C ALA A 113 -10.67 0.27 -3.85
N GLY A 114 -9.71 -0.64 -3.71
CA GLY A 114 -10.01 -2.03 -3.39
C GLY A 114 -8.84 -2.76 -2.71
N TRP A 115 -9.11 -3.97 -2.22
CA TRP A 115 -8.06 -4.84 -1.69
C TRP A 115 -7.34 -5.53 -2.84
N PRO A 116 -6.07 -5.18 -3.12
CA PRO A 116 -5.33 -5.77 -4.23
C PRO A 116 -4.90 -7.20 -3.90
N ASP A 117 -4.79 -8.03 -4.93
CA ASP A 117 -4.02 -9.27 -4.85
C ASP A 117 -2.52 -8.94 -4.72
N ARG A 118 -1.70 -9.99 -4.54
CA ARG A 118 -0.25 -9.82 -4.38
C ARG A 118 0.40 -9.15 -5.59
N VAL A 119 -0.04 -9.49 -6.80
CA VAL A 119 0.54 -8.99 -8.05
C VAL A 119 0.23 -7.51 -8.24
N ALA A 120 -1.03 -7.11 -8.01
CA ALA A 120 -1.44 -5.72 -8.05
C ALA A 120 -0.75 -4.89 -6.96
N LEU A 121 -0.68 -5.42 -5.73
CA LEU A 121 -0.03 -4.74 -4.61
C LEU A 121 1.45 -4.48 -4.90
N ASP A 122 2.19 -5.48 -5.37
CA ASP A 122 3.61 -5.34 -5.73
C ASP A 122 3.80 -4.27 -6.81
N SER A 123 2.99 -4.31 -7.87
CA SER A 123 3.05 -3.31 -8.95
C SER A 123 2.77 -1.88 -8.44
N ILE A 124 1.75 -1.69 -7.60
CA ILE A 124 1.38 -0.39 -7.04
C ILE A 124 2.49 0.12 -6.10
N LEU A 125 3.01 -0.73 -5.22
CA LEU A 125 4.05 -0.33 -4.28
C LEU A 125 5.38 -0.01 -4.98
N ARG A 126 5.77 -0.76 -6.01
CA ARG A 126 6.95 -0.43 -6.84
C ARG A 126 6.81 0.94 -7.49
N GLY A 127 5.64 1.24 -8.06
CA GLY A 127 5.36 2.55 -8.64
C GLY A 127 5.49 3.68 -7.62
N LEU A 128 4.89 3.53 -6.43
CA LEU A 128 4.96 4.51 -5.35
C LEU A 128 6.38 4.68 -4.78
N CYS A 129 7.14 3.59 -4.64
CA CYS A 129 8.54 3.66 -4.21
C CYS A 129 9.39 4.43 -5.24
N ALA A 130 9.16 4.19 -6.54
CA ALA A 130 9.84 4.94 -7.59
C ALA A 130 9.47 6.44 -7.57
N GLU A 131 8.18 6.80 -7.42
CA GLU A 131 7.74 8.18 -7.26
C GLU A 131 8.36 8.84 -6.02
N ALA A 132 8.48 8.09 -4.93
CA ALA A 132 9.06 8.56 -3.67
C ALA A 132 10.60 8.50 -3.63
N GLN A 133 11.24 8.09 -4.72
CA GLN A 133 12.70 7.90 -4.82
C GLN A 133 13.26 6.95 -3.74
N ILE A 134 12.51 5.88 -3.45
CA ILE A 134 12.91 4.83 -2.51
C ILE A 134 13.51 3.68 -3.29
N ASP A 135 14.77 3.36 -3.02
CA ASP A 135 15.41 2.18 -3.57
C ASP A 135 14.75 0.91 -3.03
N THR A 136 14.43 0.00 -3.94
CA THR A 136 13.81 -1.27 -3.61
C THR A 136 14.72 -2.43 -4.00
N VAL A 137 14.68 -3.49 -3.21
CA VAL A 137 15.43 -4.72 -3.49
C VAL A 137 14.45 -5.84 -3.79
N GLU A 138 14.68 -6.54 -4.89
CA GLU A 138 13.88 -7.71 -5.21
C GLU A 138 14.18 -8.84 -4.22
N MET A 139 13.13 -9.33 -3.59
CA MET A 139 13.23 -10.32 -2.52
C MET A 139 12.69 -11.66 -3.02
N PRO A 140 13.49 -12.74 -3.01
CA PRO A 140 12.97 -14.06 -3.30
C PRO A 140 11.84 -14.43 -2.34
N GLU A 141 10.89 -15.24 -2.82
CA GLU A 141 9.78 -15.69 -1.98
C GLU A 141 10.28 -16.42 -0.74
N GLY A 142 9.66 -16.15 0.42
CA GLY A 142 10.05 -16.72 1.71
C GLY A 142 11.37 -16.20 2.28
N VAL A 143 12.06 -15.27 1.60
CA VAL A 143 13.25 -14.61 2.15
C VAL A 143 12.87 -13.25 2.74
N ARG A 144 13.53 -12.88 3.83
CA ARG A 144 13.43 -11.54 4.46
C ARG A 144 14.80 -11.06 4.85
N ILE A 145 14.98 -9.74 4.79
CA ILE A 145 16.18 -9.08 5.32
C ILE A 145 15.83 -8.11 6.43
N ARG A 146 16.75 -7.95 7.36
CA ARG A 146 16.69 -6.93 8.40
C ARG A 146 18.06 -6.38 8.65
N ASP A 147 18.20 -5.09 8.51
CA ASP A 147 19.42 -4.37 8.81
C ASP A 147 19.40 -3.87 10.27
N THR A 148 20.54 -3.98 10.92
CA THR A 148 20.87 -3.34 12.19
C THR A 148 21.97 -2.31 11.95
N ALA A 149 22.46 -1.65 12.98
CA ALA A 149 23.57 -0.70 12.83
C ALA A 149 24.87 -1.33 12.28
N GLN A 150 25.05 -2.64 12.46
CA GLN A 150 26.31 -3.32 12.15
C GLN A 150 26.18 -4.48 11.17
N HIS A 151 24.99 -5.10 11.06
CA HIS A 151 24.79 -6.33 10.32
C HIS A 151 23.49 -6.33 9.53
N ARG A 152 23.54 -6.94 8.35
CA ARG A 152 22.38 -7.37 7.58
C ARG A 152 22.09 -8.83 7.87
N PHE A 153 20.93 -9.11 8.42
CA PHE A 153 20.40 -10.45 8.62
C PHE A 153 19.52 -10.86 7.45
N MET A 154 19.68 -12.09 6.99
CA MET A 154 18.90 -12.69 5.90
C MET A 154 18.25 -13.96 6.43
N PHE A 155 16.92 -14.01 6.38
CA PHE A 155 16.12 -15.11 6.90
C PHE A 155 15.51 -15.86 5.72
N ASN A 156 15.67 -17.18 5.69
CA ASN A 156 15.00 -18.06 4.75
C ASN A 156 13.91 -18.85 5.48
N TYR A 157 12.64 -18.56 5.18
CA TYR A 157 11.48 -19.26 5.74
C TYR A 157 11.02 -20.46 4.89
N ASN A 158 11.74 -20.74 3.78
CA ASN A 158 11.43 -21.89 2.94
C ASN A 158 11.97 -23.19 3.55
N ALA A 159 11.32 -24.31 3.22
CA ALA A 159 11.78 -25.65 3.58
C ALA A 159 13.01 -26.11 2.76
N THR A 160 13.47 -25.31 1.80
CA THR A 160 14.63 -25.59 0.95
C THR A 160 15.64 -24.45 1.02
N PRO A 161 16.94 -24.71 0.78
CA PRO A 161 17.94 -23.65 0.66
C PRO A 161 17.62 -22.69 -0.49
N VAL A 162 17.97 -21.40 -0.33
CA VAL A 162 17.76 -20.36 -1.34
C VAL A 162 19.05 -19.57 -1.54
N GLN A 163 19.41 -19.31 -2.81
CA GLN A 163 20.47 -18.36 -3.15
C GLN A 163 19.89 -16.95 -3.18
N ALA A 164 20.39 -16.07 -2.34
CA ALA A 164 19.96 -14.66 -2.30
C ALA A 164 21.11 -13.77 -1.83
N PHE A 165 21.23 -12.59 -2.41
CA PHE A 165 22.22 -11.57 -2.02
C PHE A 165 23.66 -12.09 -1.99
N GLY A 166 24.02 -12.99 -2.92
CA GLY A 166 25.34 -13.62 -2.97
C GLY A 166 25.61 -14.65 -1.86
N GLN A 167 24.60 -15.04 -1.11
CA GLN A 167 24.68 -15.98 0.01
C GLN A 167 23.82 -17.23 -0.24
N ASN A 168 24.28 -18.37 0.26
CA ASN A 168 23.47 -19.57 0.35
C ASN A 168 22.76 -19.59 1.72
N LEU A 169 21.45 -19.38 1.71
CA LEU A 169 20.62 -19.35 2.91
C LEU A 169 20.09 -20.77 3.18
N PRO A 170 20.43 -21.41 4.29
CA PRO A 170 19.92 -22.75 4.58
C PRO A 170 18.40 -22.78 4.75
N ALA A 171 17.79 -23.94 4.57
CA ALA A 171 16.37 -24.15 4.80
C ALA A 171 15.98 -23.77 6.25
N GLY A 172 14.93 -22.96 6.40
CA GLY A 172 14.47 -22.50 7.72
C GLY A 172 15.54 -21.79 8.54
N GLY A 173 16.55 -21.21 7.88
CA GLY A 173 17.76 -20.69 8.52
C GLY A 173 17.94 -19.19 8.40
N VAL A 174 18.98 -18.71 9.05
CA VAL A 174 19.43 -17.31 9.01
C VAL A 174 20.92 -17.26 8.68
N ASN A 175 21.28 -16.26 7.86
CA ASN A 175 22.68 -15.87 7.65
C ASN A 175 22.80 -14.36 7.90
N TRP A 176 24.01 -13.87 8.09
CA TRP A 176 24.24 -12.44 8.30
C TRP A 176 25.60 -12.02 7.72
N VAL A 177 25.68 -10.76 7.32
CA VAL A 177 26.91 -10.12 6.84
C VAL A 177 27.08 -8.76 7.51
N PRO A 178 28.33 -8.29 7.73
CA PRO A 178 28.56 -6.92 8.19
C PRO A 178 28.05 -5.91 7.15
N ILE A 179 27.52 -4.77 7.62
CA ILE A 179 27.22 -3.62 6.77
C ILE A 179 28.48 -2.77 6.71
N PRO A 180 29.04 -2.50 5.51
CA PRO A 180 30.17 -1.57 5.39
C PRO A 180 29.75 -0.19 5.88
N HIS A 181 30.57 0.43 6.68
CA HIS A 181 30.42 1.82 7.17
C HIS A 181 30.82 2.83 6.11
#